data_9580c7cba78f9b753d79c4eac549afe4
#
_entry.id   9580c7cba78f9b753d79c4eac549afe4
#
_cell.length_a   1.000
_cell.length_b   1.000
_cell.length_c   1.000
_cell.angle_alpha   90.00
_cell.angle_beta   90.00
_cell.angle_gamma   90.00
#
_symmetry.space_group_name_H-M   'P 1'
#
loop_
_entity.id
_entity.type
_entity.pdbx_description
1 polymer ?
#
loop_
_entity_poly.entity_id
_entity_poly.type
_entity_poly.pdbx_seq_one_letter_code
_entity_poly.pdbx_strand_id
1 'polypeptide(L)'
;MKKLLSLPPNLVHCFHELEGVDTSEWFCTSDPIGAKLGSGGGTTWLLQACHENYASGESFPGWLENEKRILLHAGGQSRRLPGYAPSGKILTPIPVFSWERGQRLEQNLLSLQLPLYERIMGMAPEKIHTLIASGDVYIRSEKPLQDIPDADVVCYGLWVNPSLATHHGVFVSDRKTPDILDFMLQKPSLAELEGLAKTHLFLMDIGIWLLSDRAVELLMKRSLDKDTGEITYYDLYSDYGLALGSHPKTIDEELNSLSVAILPLPGGEFYHYGTSRELISSTLAVQDKVRDQRLIMHRKVKPN
;
A
#
# COMPACT_ATOMS: atom_id res chain seq x y z
N MET A 1 -0.47 -15.07 9.25
CA MET A 1 -0.65 -13.91 8.34
C MET A 1 0.45 -13.94 7.29
N LYS A 2 0.09 -14.17 6.05
CA LYS A 2 1.02 -14.31 4.92
C LYS A 2 1.46 -12.93 4.40
N LYS A 3 2.72 -12.78 4.07
CA LYS A 3 3.26 -11.57 3.41
C LYS A 3 3.59 -11.95 1.97
N LEU A 4 2.99 -11.26 1.02
CA LEU A 4 3.19 -11.49 -0.41
C LEU A 4 3.92 -10.29 -1.00
N LEU A 5 5.02 -10.53 -1.69
CA LEU A 5 5.90 -9.47 -2.15
C LEU A 5 6.21 -9.62 -3.64
N SER A 6 5.85 -8.61 -4.42
CA SER A 6 6.32 -8.47 -5.81
C SER A 6 7.71 -7.84 -5.79
N LEU A 7 8.71 -8.50 -6.36
CA LEU A 7 10.10 -8.07 -6.36
C LEU A 7 10.70 -8.03 -7.77
N PRO A 8 11.78 -7.29 -8.00
CA PRO A 8 12.62 -7.49 -9.18
C PRO A 8 13.10 -8.94 -9.29
N PRO A 9 13.16 -9.52 -10.51
CA PRO A 9 13.46 -10.95 -10.70
C PRO A 9 14.75 -11.44 -10.02
N ASN A 10 15.78 -10.60 -9.98
CA ASN A 10 17.07 -10.91 -9.36
C ASN A 10 17.02 -11.04 -7.83
N LEU A 11 15.96 -10.54 -7.18
CA LEU A 11 15.81 -10.62 -5.72
C LEU A 11 14.94 -11.78 -5.26
N VAL A 12 14.06 -12.28 -6.11
CA VAL A 12 13.09 -13.33 -5.73
C VAL A 12 13.77 -14.56 -5.13
N HIS A 13 14.92 -14.98 -5.69
CA HIS A 13 15.63 -16.18 -5.23
C HIS A 13 16.40 -16.00 -3.92
N CYS A 14 16.82 -14.79 -3.58
CA CYS A 14 17.68 -14.55 -2.42
C CYS A 14 16.97 -13.76 -1.29
N PHE A 15 15.75 -13.31 -1.50
CA PHE A 15 15.04 -12.46 -0.53
C PHE A 15 14.94 -13.10 0.86
N HIS A 16 14.55 -14.37 0.93
CA HIS A 16 14.37 -15.07 2.21
C HIS A 16 15.68 -15.16 3.00
N GLU A 17 16.79 -15.39 2.31
CA GLU A 17 18.11 -15.43 2.93
C GLU A 17 18.59 -14.04 3.34
N LEU A 18 18.42 -13.03 2.47
CA LEU A 18 18.84 -11.65 2.74
C LEU A 18 18.10 -11.04 3.94
N GLU A 19 16.80 -11.26 4.04
CA GLU A 19 15.98 -10.70 5.13
C GLU A 19 15.85 -11.65 6.33
N GLY A 20 16.36 -12.87 6.24
CA GLY A 20 16.29 -13.88 7.30
C GLY A 20 14.85 -14.27 7.65
N VAL A 21 13.96 -14.35 6.67
CA VAL A 21 12.53 -14.58 6.86
C VAL A 21 12.11 -15.98 6.42
N ASP A 22 11.06 -16.52 7.08
CA ASP A 22 10.56 -17.86 6.81
C ASP A 22 9.71 -17.91 5.53
N THR A 23 9.98 -18.89 4.67
CA THR A 23 9.19 -19.16 3.46
C THR A 23 7.74 -19.57 3.75
N SER A 24 7.44 -20.09 4.95
CA SER A 24 6.07 -20.40 5.36
C SER A 24 5.22 -19.14 5.55
N GLU A 25 5.83 -18.01 5.94
CA GLU A 25 5.15 -16.73 6.14
C GLU A 25 5.26 -15.79 4.94
N TRP A 26 6.33 -15.92 4.15
CA TRP A 26 6.63 -15.02 3.04
C TRP A 26 6.57 -15.73 1.71
N PHE A 27 5.92 -15.10 0.75
CA PHE A 27 5.94 -15.49 -0.65
C PHE A 27 6.42 -14.33 -1.51
N CYS A 28 7.37 -14.60 -2.39
CA CYS A 28 7.93 -13.61 -3.31
C CYS A 28 7.84 -14.10 -4.75
N THR A 29 7.42 -13.21 -5.65
CA THR A 29 7.48 -13.44 -7.10
C THR A 29 7.80 -12.15 -7.83
N SER A 30 8.13 -12.24 -9.11
CA SER A 30 8.26 -11.10 -10.02
C SER A 30 7.15 -11.14 -11.07
N ASP A 31 6.83 -9.98 -11.62
CA ASP A 31 5.94 -9.93 -12.77
C ASP A 31 6.54 -10.76 -13.94
N PRO A 32 5.71 -11.38 -14.78
CA PRO A 32 6.17 -12.09 -15.96
C PRO A 32 7.01 -11.19 -16.87
N ILE A 33 8.07 -11.75 -17.45
CA ILE A 33 9.01 -11.02 -18.30
C ILE A 33 8.29 -10.34 -19.48
N GLY A 34 8.45 -9.02 -19.60
CA GLY A 34 7.83 -8.24 -20.67
C GLY A 34 6.37 -7.86 -20.44
N ALA A 35 5.71 -8.41 -19.44
CA ALA A 35 4.35 -8.04 -19.10
C ALA A 35 4.29 -6.67 -18.41
N LYS A 36 3.21 -5.93 -18.70
CA LYS A 36 2.83 -4.72 -17.97
C LYS A 36 1.46 -4.99 -17.38
N LEU A 37 1.44 -5.44 -16.13
CA LEU A 37 0.20 -5.87 -15.49
C LEU A 37 -0.57 -4.72 -14.82
N GLY A 38 0.10 -3.63 -14.48
CA GLY A 38 -0.46 -2.61 -13.58
C GLY A 38 -0.55 -3.11 -12.14
N SER A 39 -0.99 -2.26 -11.22
CA SER A 39 -1.07 -2.62 -9.80
C SER A 39 -2.19 -3.62 -9.50
N GLY A 40 -3.32 -3.57 -10.21
CA GLY A 40 -4.41 -4.54 -10.07
C GLY A 40 -4.07 -5.89 -10.69
N GLY A 41 -3.57 -5.91 -11.93
CA GLY A 41 -3.11 -7.15 -12.57
C GLY A 41 -1.93 -7.80 -11.85
N GLY A 42 -1.00 -6.99 -11.33
CA GLY A 42 0.10 -7.47 -10.47
C GLY A 42 -0.39 -8.06 -9.14
N THR A 43 -1.47 -7.51 -8.55
CA THR A 43 -2.14 -8.12 -7.40
C THR A 43 -2.68 -9.51 -7.75
N THR A 44 -3.38 -9.62 -8.88
CA THR A 44 -3.93 -10.89 -9.38
C THR A 44 -2.84 -11.93 -9.60
N TRP A 45 -1.76 -11.54 -10.28
CA TRP A 45 -0.59 -12.40 -10.50
C TRP A 45 0.00 -12.91 -9.19
N LEU A 46 0.23 -12.04 -8.23
CA LEU A 46 0.84 -12.36 -6.95
C LEU A 46 -0.04 -13.31 -6.13
N LEU A 47 -1.35 -13.10 -6.13
CA LEU A 47 -2.32 -13.98 -5.45
C LEU A 47 -2.40 -15.35 -6.09
N GLN A 48 -2.53 -15.44 -7.42
CA GLN A 48 -2.57 -16.71 -8.15
C GLN A 48 -1.28 -17.50 -7.94
N ALA A 49 -0.13 -16.87 -8.12
CA ALA A 49 1.16 -17.52 -7.93
C ALA A 49 1.36 -18.03 -6.50
N CYS A 50 0.90 -17.28 -5.49
CA CYS A 50 0.94 -17.75 -4.10
C CYS A 50 0.02 -18.93 -3.85
N HIS A 51 -1.22 -18.88 -4.33
CA HIS A 51 -2.18 -19.97 -4.22
C HIS A 51 -1.68 -21.27 -4.88
N GLU A 52 -1.17 -21.18 -6.09
CA GLU A 52 -0.61 -22.32 -6.83
C GLU A 52 0.56 -22.97 -6.08
N ASN A 53 1.41 -22.19 -5.42
CA ASN A 53 2.58 -22.71 -4.71
C ASN A 53 2.24 -23.32 -3.34
N TYR A 54 1.24 -22.80 -2.63
CA TYR A 54 1.00 -23.19 -1.23
C TYR A 54 -0.35 -23.85 -0.98
N ALA A 55 -1.32 -23.68 -1.85
CA ALA A 55 -2.70 -24.12 -1.64
C ALA A 55 -3.36 -24.70 -2.89
N SER A 56 -2.59 -25.27 -3.81
CA SER A 56 -3.10 -25.83 -5.09
C SER A 56 -4.15 -26.93 -4.93
N GLY A 57 -4.28 -27.53 -3.75
CA GLY A 57 -5.32 -28.51 -3.42
C GLY A 57 -6.61 -27.91 -2.84
N GLU A 58 -6.65 -26.62 -2.60
CA GLU A 58 -7.78 -25.88 -2.06
C GLU A 58 -8.40 -24.99 -3.14
N SER A 59 -9.71 -24.69 -3.03
CA SER A 59 -10.33 -23.71 -3.92
C SER A 59 -9.80 -22.31 -3.63
N PHE A 60 -9.62 -21.49 -4.67
CA PHE A 60 -9.12 -20.13 -4.48
C PHE A 60 -9.97 -19.29 -3.51
N PRO A 61 -11.33 -19.30 -3.57
CA PRO A 61 -12.15 -18.61 -2.57
C PRO A 61 -11.93 -19.13 -1.15
N GLY A 62 -11.87 -20.45 -0.95
CA GLY A 62 -11.59 -21.03 0.37
C GLY A 62 -10.23 -20.60 0.93
N TRP A 63 -9.20 -20.58 0.08
CA TRP A 63 -7.89 -20.08 0.46
C TRP A 63 -7.91 -18.58 0.81
N LEU A 64 -8.71 -17.76 0.12
CA LEU A 64 -8.87 -16.34 0.45
C LEU A 64 -9.43 -16.16 1.87
N GLU A 65 -10.45 -16.92 2.25
CA GLU A 65 -11.13 -16.84 3.54
C GLU A 65 -10.27 -17.37 4.70
N ASN A 66 -9.37 -18.30 4.45
CA ASN A 66 -8.64 -19.01 5.52
C ASN A 66 -7.48 -18.23 6.12
N GLU A 67 -6.91 -17.25 5.44
CA GLU A 67 -5.73 -16.56 5.93
C GLU A 67 -5.70 -15.07 5.56
N LYS A 68 -5.39 -14.23 6.55
CA LYS A 68 -5.08 -12.81 6.33
C LYS A 68 -3.72 -12.64 5.64
N ARG A 69 -3.63 -11.70 4.70
CA ARG A 69 -2.41 -11.43 3.92
C ARG A 69 -2.14 -9.95 3.71
N ILE A 70 -0.84 -9.63 3.60
CA ILE A 70 -0.35 -8.30 3.26
C ILE A 70 0.39 -8.41 1.93
N LEU A 71 -0.10 -7.71 0.91
CA LEU A 71 0.54 -7.61 -0.39
C LEU A 71 1.35 -6.32 -0.49
N LEU A 72 2.61 -6.43 -0.89
CA LEU A 72 3.50 -5.30 -1.09
C LEU A 72 3.97 -5.25 -2.54
N HIS A 73 3.59 -4.19 -3.25
CA HIS A 73 4.04 -3.94 -4.60
C HIS A 73 5.41 -3.26 -4.61
N ALA A 74 6.46 -4.05 -4.71
CA ALA A 74 7.86 -3.59 -4.74
C ALA A 74 8.60 -4.02 -6.02
N GLY A 75 7.94 -4.69 -6.92
CA GLY A 75 8.38 -4.97 -8.29
C GLY A 75 8.46 -3.67 -9.11
N GLY A 76 8.77 -3.79 -10.36
CA GLY A 76 8.84 -2.68 -11.27
C GLY A 76 10.27 -2.24 -11.54
N GLN A 77 10.44 -1.51 -12.66
CA GLN A 77 11.75 -1.23 -13.23
C GLN A 77 12.55 -0.13 -12.52
N SER A 78 11.99 0.50 -11.48
CA SER A 78 12.63 1.57 -10.69
C SER A 78 13.34 2.65 -11.53
N ARG A 79 12.87 2.93 -12.74
CA ARG A 79 13.51 3.84 -13.72
C ARG A 79 13.79 5.23 -13.16
N ARG A 80 12.95 5.70 -12.25
CA ARG A 80 13.06 7.02 -11.62
C ARG A 80 13.97 7.05 -10.40
N LEU A 81 14.42 5.86 -9.95
CA LEU A 81 15.34 5.66 -8.83
C LEU A 81 16.39 4.60 -9.22
N PRO A 82 17.24 4.85 -10.23
CA PRO A 82 18.13 3.84 -10.82
C PRO A 82 19.17 3.29 -9.83
N GLY A 83 19.59 4.08 -8.84
CA GLY A 83 20.56 3.64 -7.83
C GLY A 83 20.08 2.46 -6.97
N TYR A 84 18.77 2.28 -6.83
CA TYR A 84 18.16 1.19 -6.07
C TYR A 84 17.37 0.20 -6.94
N ALA A 85 17.45 0.32 -8.25
CA ALA A 85 16.79 -0.62 -9.16
C ALA A 85 17.25 -2.08 -8.95
N PRO A 86 18.56 -2.36 -8.83
CA PRO A 86 19.05 -3.74 -8.62
C PRO A 86 18.66 -4.34 -7.27
N SER A 87 18.64 -3.53 -6.20
CA SER A 87 18.34 -4.00 -4.83
C SER A 87 16.84 -3.91 -4.48
N GLY A 88 16.00 -3.41 -5.39
CA GLY A 88 14.60 -3.13 -5.12
C GLY A 88 14.40 -1.95 -4.16
N LYS A 89 13.44 -1.09 -4.44
CA LYS A 89 13.18 0.11 -3.61
C LYS A 89 12.81 -0.23 -2.17
N ILE A 90 12.11 -1.33 -1.97
CA ILE A 90 11.60 -1.74 -0.65
C ILE A 90 12.73 -2.10 0.33
N LEU A 91 13.89 -2.50 -0.18
CA LEU A 91 15.09 -2.79 0.62
C LEU A 91 16.03 -1.58 0.73
N THR A 92 15.59 -0.38 0.33
CA THR A 92 16.36 0.85 0.52
C THR A 92 16.63 1.09 2.01
N PRO A 93 17.91 1.22 2.43
CA PRO A 93 18.23 1.57 3.80
C PRO A 93 17.71 2.97 4.15
N ILE A 94 16.98 3.07 5.26
CA ILE A 94 16.38 4.33 5.72
C ILE A 94 17.01 4.75 7.04
N PRO A 95 17.66 5.92 7.13
CA PRO A 95 18.36 6.37 8.31
C PRO A 95 17.40 6.98 9.35
N VAL A 96 16.50 6.16 9.89
CA VAL A 96 15.54 6.55 10.93
C VAL A 96 15.65 5.60 12.11
N PHE A 97 15.52 6.10 13.32
CA PHE A 97 15.46 5.25 14.50
C PHE A 97 14.05 4.66 14.63
N SER A 98 13.94 3.34 14.62
CA SER A 98 12.69 2.61 14.86
C SER A 98 12.41 2.35 16.34
N TRP A 99 13.37 2.63 17.22
CA TRP A 99 13.26 2.46 18.68
C TRP A 99 14.20 3.43 19.42
N GLU A 100 13.97 3.60 20.70
CA GLU A 100 14.74 4.54 21.53
C GLU A 100 16.23 4.23 21.70
N ARG A 101 16.65 2.99 21.50
CA ARG A 101 18.03 2.54 21.75
C ARG A 101 18.97 2.67 20.56
N GLY A 102 18.49 3.15 19.43
CA GLY A 102 19.31 3.37 18.27
C GLY A 102 18.78 2.76 16.98
N GLN A 103 19.56 2.91 15.92
CA GLN A 103 19.23 2.42 14.59
C GLN A 103 19.87 1.05 14.33
N ARG A 104 19.14 0.15 13.71
CA ARG A 104 19.70 -1.08 13.16
C ARG A 104 20.37 -0.81 11.83
N LEU A 105 21.49 -1.47 11.56
CA LEU A 105 22.21 -1.33 10.29
C LEU A 105 21.41 -1.93 9.13
N GLU A 106 20.69 -3.01 9.40
CA GLU A 106 19.83 -3.73 8.44
C GLU A 106 18.45 -3.10 8.24
N GLN A 107 18.18 -1.97 8.90
CA GLN A 107 16.89 -1.29 8.77
C GLN A 107 16.68 -0.73 7.36
N ASN A 108 15.64 -1.21 6.71
CA ASN A 108 15.22 -0.80 5.37
C ASN A 108 13.75 -0.37 5.34
N LEU A 109 13.27 0.04 4.16
CA LEU A 109 11.92 0.51 4.00
C LEU A 109 10.88 -0.56 4.34
N LEU A 110 11.13 -1.84 4.02
CA LEU A 110 10.25 -2.96 4.37
C LEU A 110 10.09 -3.11 5.88
N SER A 111 11.20 -3.18 6.61
CA SER A 111 11.20 -3.38 8.07
C SER A 111 10.52 -2.22 8.82
N LEU A 112 10.49 -1.02 8.24
CA LEU A 112 9.83 0.15 8.82
C LEU A 112 8.32 0.18 8.57
N GLN A 113 7.87 -0.30 7.40
CA GLN A 113 6.46 -0.28 7.01
C GLN A 113 5.66 -1.41 7.66
N LEU A 114 6.22 -2.60 7.69
CA LEU A 114 5.53 -3.84 8.05
C LEU A 114 4.78 -3.80 9.38
N PRO A 115 5.35 -3.26 10.48
CA PRO A 115 4.65 -3.21 11.77
C PRO A 115 3.34 -2.42 11.76
N LEU A 116 3.22 -1.38 10.92
CA LEU A 116 1.98 -0.64 10.76
C LEU A 116 0.93 -1.49 10.04
N TYR A 117 1.30 -2.15 8.96
CA TYR A 117 0.41 -2.99 8.17
C TYR A 117 -0.09 -4.20 8.96
N GLU A 118 0.77 -4.83 9.75
CA GLU A 118 0.40 -5.94 10.64
C GLU A 118 -0.61 -5.48 11.71
N ARG A 119 -0.43 -4.30 12.31
CA ARG A 119 -1.40 -3.74 13.25
C ARG A 119 -2.76 -3.46 12.58
N ILE A 120 -2.76 -2.86 11.39
CA ILE A 120 -3.98 -2.58 10.63
C ILE A 120 -4.71 -3.90 10.33
N MET A 121 -4.01 -4.91 9.80
CA MET A 121 -4.61 -6.20 9.50
C MET A 121 -5.07 -6.96 10.75
N GLY A 122 -4.40 -6.77 11.88
CA GLY A 122 -4.83 -7.32 13.17
C GLY A 122 -6.17 -6.78 13.65
N MET A 123 -6.49 -5.53 13.26
CA MET A 123 -7.75 -4.85 13.61
C MET A 123 -8.83 -4.99 12.53
N ALA A 124 -8.49 -5.50 11.35
CA ALA A 124 -9.41 -5.60 10.23
C ALA A 124 -10.58 -6.54 10.53
N PRO A 125 -11.84 -6.18 10.13
CA PRO A 125 -13.01 -7.03 10.23
C PRO A 125 -12.80 -8.43 9.64
N GLU A 126 -13.61 -9.40 10.07
CA GLU A 126 -13.47 -10.81 9.68
C GLU A 126 -13.54 -11.04 8.17
N LYS A 127 -14.37 -10.27 7.45
CA LYS A 127 -14.48 -10.39 5.99
C LYS A 127 -13.29 -9.81 5.20
N ILE A 128 -12.37 -9.10 5.86
CA ILE A 128 -11.20 -8.47 5.23
C ILE A 128 -9.98 -9.35 5.48
N HIS A 129 -9.51 -10.01 4.42
CA HIS A 129 -8.33 -10.87 4.48
C HIS A 129 -7.14 -10.32 3.69
N THR A 130 -7.31 -9.25 2.91
CA THR A 130 -6.24 -8.74 2.05
C THR A 130 -5.97 -7.26 2.30
N LEU A 131 -4.71 -6.93 2.61
CA LEU A 131 -4.19 -5.56 2.60
C LEU A 131 -3.24 -5.43 1.41
N ILE A 132 -3.43 -4.39 0.61
CA ILE A 132 -2.52 -4.02 -0.49
C ILE A 132 -1.80 -2.75 -0.10
N ALA A 133 -0.47 -2.72 -0.24
CA ALA A 133 0.32 -1.52 0.00
C ALA A 133 1.43 -1.31 -1.05
N SER A 134 1.81 -0.04 -1.20
CA SER A 134 2.94 0.34 -2.05
C SER A 134 4.28 0.08 -1.35
N GLY A 135 5.24 -0.45 -2.08
CA GLY A 135 6.57 -0.78 -1.55
C GLY A 135 7.58 0.38 -1.56
N ASP A 136 7.22 1.54 -2.13
CA ASP A 136 8.13 2.69 -2.24
C ASP A 136 7.72 3.90 -1.38
N VAL A 137 7.02 3.63 -0.28
CA VAL A 137 6.60 4.63 0.69
C VAL A 137 7.04 4.26 2.10
N TYR A 138 7.26 5.25 2.96
CA TYR A 138 7.34 5.09 4.40
C TYR A 138 6.19 5.84 5.03
N ILE A 139 5.33 5.11 5.72
CA ILE A 139 4.15 5.65 6.38
C ILE A 139 4.34 5.50 7.89
N ARG A 140 4.25 6.60 8.62
CA ARG A 140 4.28 6.64 10.08
C ARG A 140 2.91 6.97 10.63
N SER A 141 2.58 6.37 11.77
CA SER A 141 1.44 6.77 12.59
C SER A 141 1.87 6.71 14.06
N GLU A 142 1.85 7.85 14.74
CA GLU A 142 2.23 7.96 16.16
C GLU A 142 1.03 7.84 17.09
N LYS A 143 -0.19 7.92 16.55
CA LYS A 143 -1.42 7.85 17.33
C LYS A 143 -2.03 6.44 17.25
N PRO A 144 -2.84 6.05 18.24
CA PRO A 144 -3.64 4.83 18.16
C PRO A 144 -4.50 4.83 16.89
N LEU A 145 -4.60 3.68 16.25
CA LEU A 145 -5.46 3.48 15.10
C LEU A 145 -6.93 3.54 15.56
N GLN A 146 -7.80 4.02 14.66
CA GLN A 146 -9.24 3.99 14.83
C GLN A 146 -9.79 2.61 14.48
N ASP A 147 -11.01 2.31 14.94
CA ASP A 147 -11.73 1.11 14.53
C ASP A 147 -11.96 1.12 13.01
N ILE A 148 -11.79 -0.04 12.40
CA ILE A 148 -11.92 -0.21 10.96
C ILE A 148 -13.38 -0.56 10.65
N PRO A 149 -14.07 0.21 9.80
CA PRO A 149 -15.45 -0.07 9.42
C PRO A 149 -15.61 -1.41 8.73
N ASP A 150 -16.79 -2.03 8.91
CA ASP A 150 -17.16 -3.24 8.18
C ASP A 150 -17.64 -2.90 6.76
N ALA A 151 -16.70 -2.61 5.87
CA ALA A 151 -16.91 -2.31 4.46
C ALA A 151 -16.16 -3.32 3.57
N ASP A 152 -16.54 -3.42 2.28
CA ASP A 152 -15.85 -4.30 1.33
C ASP A 152 -14.46 -3.79 0.97
N VAL A 153 -14.32 -2.47 0.93
CA VAL A 153 -13.04 -1.80 0.72
C VAL A 153 -12.86 -0.71 1.76
N VAL A 154 -11.69 -0.67 2.41
CA VAL A 154 -11.32 0.42 3.32
C VAL A 154 -9.98 0.99 2.88
N CYS A 155 -9.96 2.29 2.58
CA CYS A 155 -8.78 2.98 2.12
C CYS A 155 -8.28 3.98 3.16
N TYR A 156 -6.99 3.94 3.47
CA TYR A 156 -6.37 4.94 4.33
C TYR A 156 -5.84 6.14 3.53
N GLY A 157 -6.06 7.31 4.07
CA GLY A 157 -5.56 8.54 3.48
C GLY A 157 -5.07 9.54 4.51
N LEU A 158 -4.58 10.67 4.03
CA LEU A 158 -4.11 11.78 4.87
C LEU A 158 -4.79 13.10 4.50
N TRP A 159 -5.10 13.88 5.54
CA TRP A 159 -5.42 15.28 5.38
C TRP A 159 -4.16 16.04 5.00
N VAL A 160 -4.11 16.60 3.80
CA VAL A 160 -2.95 17.32 3.29
C VAL A 160 -3.36 18.62 2.61
N ASN A 161 -2.39 19.49 2.39
CA ASN A 161 -2.60 20.65 1.54
C ASN A 161 -2.96 20.20 0.10
N PRO A 162 -3.94 20.83 -0.56
CA PRO A 162 -4.34 20.49 -1.94
C PRO A 162 -3.17 20.36 -2.93
N SER A 163 -2.17 21.22 -2.82
CA SER A 163 -0.99 21.19 -3.70
C SER A 163 -0.20 19.87 -3.61
N LEU A 164 -0.18 19.21 -2.46
CA LEU A 164 0.49 17.92 -2.30
C LEU A 164 -0.34 16.77 -2.91
N ALA A 165 -1.65 16.85 -2.78
CA ALA A 165 -2.57 15.83 -3.28
C ALA A 165 -2.61 15.75 -4.82
N THR A 166 -2.20 16.80 -5.55
CA THR A 166 -2.21 16.82 -7.03
C THR A 166 -1.36 15.72 -7.69
N HIS A 167 -0.43 15.12 -6.95
CA HIS A 167 0.47 14.06 -7.47
C HIS A 167 0.02 12.64 -7.13
N HIS A 168 -1.07 12.50 -6.37
CA HIS A 168 -1.56 11.24 -5.81
C HIS A 168 -3.02 10.96 -6.19
N GLY A 169 -3.50 9.78 -5.82
CA GLY A 169 -4.92 9.50 -5.74
C GLY A 169 -5.58 10.34 -4.63
N VAL A 170 -6.84 10.65 -4.80
CA VAL A 170 -7.60 11.45 -3.84
C VAL A 170 -8.97 10.83 -3.62
N PHE A 171 -9.27 10.49 -2.38
CA PHE A 171 -10.58 10.03 -1.95
C PHE A 171 -11.43 11.24 -1.57
N VAL A 172 -12.60 11.38 -2.19
CA VAL A 172 -13.54 12.47 -1.94
C VAL A 172 -14.75 11.94 -1.19
N SER A 173 -15.21 12.66 -0.17
CA SER A 173 -16.42 12.33 0.61
C SER A 173 -17.32 13.54 0.79
N ASP A 174 -18.62 13.27 0.96
CA ASP A 174 -19.55 14.30 1.42
C ASP A 174 -19.24 14.70 2.87
N ARG A 175 -19.42 15.97 3.20
CA ARG A 175 -19.18 16.48 4.56
C ARG A 175 -20.06 15.86 5.64
N LYS A 176 -21.23 15.32 5.25
CA LYS A 176 -22.17 14.66 6.18
C LYS A 176 -21.80 13.22 6.44
N THR A 177 -21.09 12.59 5.51
CA THR A 177 -20.65 11.18 5.57
C THR A 177 -19.15 11.09 5.28
N PRO A 178 -18.28 11.65 6.15
CA PRO A 178 -16.86 11.82 5.88
C PRO A 178 -16.09 10.50 5.72
N ASP A 179 -16.66 9.41 6.27
CA ASP A 179 -16.02 8.09 6.26
C ASP A 179 -16.47 7.21 5.08
N ILE A 180 -17.40 7.71 4.25
CA ILE A 180 -17.89 7.00 3.07
C ILE A 180 -17.30 7.63 1.81
N LEU A 181 -16.70 6.80 0.94
CA LEU A 181 -16.19 7.26 -0.32
C LEU A 181 -17.34 7.70 -1.24
N ASP A 182 -17.31 8.95 -1.68
CA ASP A 182 -18.21 9.45 -2.72
C ASP A 182 -17.66 9.10 -4.11
N PHE A 183 -16.43 9.46 -4.38
CA PHE A 183 -15.67 9.06 -5.57
C PHE A 183 -14.18 9.24 -5.36
N MET A 184 -13.39 8.60 -6.22
CA MET A 184 -11.94 8.77 -6.27
C MET A 184 -11.53 9.61 -7.48
N LEU A 185 -10.43 10.36 -7.33
CA LEU A 185 -9.74 11.08 -8.42
C LEU A 185 -8.30 10.63 -8.51
N GLN A 186 -7.76 10.63 -9.72
CA GLN A 186 -6.33 10.38 -9.95
C GLN A 186 -5.63 11.65 -10.42
N LYS A 187 -4.67 12.10 -9.62
CA LYS A 187 -3.83 13.28 -9.90
C LYS A 187 -4.65 14.49 -10.33
N PRO A 188 -5.64 14.90 -9.54
CA PRO A 188 -6.49 16.03 -9.86
C PRO A 188 -5.68 17.33 -9.93
N SER A 189 -6.16 18.28 -10.70
CA SER A 189 -5.59 19.63 -10.72
C SER A 189 -5.82 20.37 -9.39
N LEU A 190 -4.96 21.34 -9.08
CA LEU A 190 -5.14 22.18 -7.88
C LEU A 190 -6.50 22.91 -7.90
N ALA A 191 -6.89 23.46 -9.05
CA ALA A 191 -8.17 24.16 -9.21
C ALA A 191 -9.37 23.23 -8.95
N GLU A 192 -9.30 21.98 -9.37
CA GLU A 192 -10.34 20.99 -9.11
C GLU A 192 -10.45 20.69 -7.59
N LEU A 193 -9.33 20.49 -6.90
CA LEU A 193 -9.32 20.26 -5.45
C LEU A 193 -9.81 21.47 -4.66
N GLU A 194 -9.41 22.69 -5.04
CA GLU A 194 -9.90 23.93 -4.43
C GLU A 194 -11.40 24.13 -4.67
N GLY A 195 -11.89 23.71 -5.83
CA GLY A 195 -13.33 23.69 -6.13
C GLY A 195 -14.09 22.72 -5.23
N LEU A 196 -13.62 21.48 -5.14
CA LEU A 196 -14.20 20.41 -4.31
C LEU A 196 -14.16 20.74 -2.81
N ALA A 197 -13.11 21.37 -2.32
CA ALA A 197 -12.98 21.74 -0.91
C ALA A 197 -14.10 22.68 -0.40
N LYS A 198 -14.87 23.30 -1.29
CA LYS A 198 -16.03 24.14 -0.93
C LYS A 198 -17.22 23.31 -0.45
N THR A 199 -17.40 22.11 -0.98
CA THR A 199 -18.58 21.25 -0.75
C THR A 199 -18.24 19.89 -0.16
N HIS A 200 -17.06 19.34 -0.43
CA HIS A 200 -16.62 18.03 -0.02
C HIS A 200 -15.42 18.09 0.95
N LEU A 201 -15.09 16.94 1.50
CA LEU A 201 -13.81 16.66 2.14
C LEU A 201 -12.99 15.77 1.19
N PHE A 202 -11.66 15.78 1.35
CA PHE A 202 -10.83 14.85 0.61
C PHE A 202 -9.62 14.39 1.42
N LEU A 203 -9.21 13.15 1.20
CA LEU A 203 -8.00 12.55 1.73
C LEU A 203 -7.06 12.21 0.56
N MET A 204 -5.79 12.51 0.71
CA MET A 204 -4.77 11.98 -0.22
C MET A 204 -4.58 10.49 0.04
N ASP A 205 -4.66 9.67 -0.99
CA ASP A 205 -4.36 8.24 -0.93
C ASP A 205 -2.89 8.02 -0.55
N ILE A 206 -2.65 7.18 0.43
CA ILE A 206 -1.32 6.80 0.91
C ILE A 206 -0.92 5.38 0.50
N GLY A 207 -1.74 4.74 -0.33
CA GLY A 207 -1.46 3.41 -0.86
C GLY A 207 -1.65 2.27 0.17
N ILE A 208 -2.55 2.41 1.13
CA ILE A 208 -2.98 1.32 2.04
C ILE A 208 -4.45 1.05 1.78
N TRP A 209 -4.73 -0.12 1.21
CA TRP A 209 -6.07 -0.56 0.84
C TRP A 209 -6.37 -1.92 1.46
N LEU A 210 -7.48 -2.02 2.18
CA LEU A 210 -8.00 -3.25 2.76
C LEU A 210 -9.16 -3.72 1.90
N LEU A 211 -9.16 -4.98 1.51
CA LEU A 211 -10.16 -5.56 0.64
C LEU A 211 -10.77 -6.81 1.27
N SER A 212 -12.12 -6.90 1.21
CA SER A 212 -12.84 -8.14 1.44
C SER A 212 -12.54 -9.15 0.34
N ASP A 213 -12.82 -10.43 0.57
CA ASP A 213 -12.62 -11.47 -0.45
C ASP A 213 -13.44 -11.20 -1.70
N ARG A 214 -14.68 -10.72 -1.56
CA ARG A 214 -15.51 -10.27 -2.68
C ARG A 214 -14.85 -9.15 -3.48
N ALA A 215 -14.25 -8.18 -2.80
CA ALA A 215 -13.56 -7.06 -3.46
C ALA A 215 -12.32 -7.53 -4.21
N VAL A 216 -11.58 -8.50 -3.65
CA VAL A 216 -10.43 -9.15 -4.30
C VAL A 216 -10.86 -9.95 -5.53
N GLU A 217 -11.91 -10.76 -5.41
CA GLU A 217 -12.43 -11.55 -6.55
C GLU A 217 -12.87 -10.67 -7.72
N LEU A 218 -13.54 -9.54 -7.44
CA LEU A 218 -13.93 -8.59 -8.47
C LEU A 218 -12.73 -7.88 -9.10
N LEU A 219 -11.72 -7.49 -8.32
CA LEU A 219 -10.47 -6.94 -8.84
C LEU A 219 -9.79 -7.93 -9.78
N MET A 220 -9.69 -9.19 -9.38
CA MET A 220 -9.11 -10.25 -10.20
C MET A 220 -9.93 -10.49 -11.47
N LYS A 221 -11.26 -10.58 -11.36
CA LYS A 221 -12.16 -10.74 -12.51
C LYS A 221 -11.97 -9.65 -13.57
N ARG A 222 -11.69 -8.42 -13.14
CA ARG A 222 -11.48 -7.26 -14.06
C ARG A 222 -10.09 -7.23 -14.67
N SER A 223 -9.11 -7.85 -14.03
CA SER A 223 -7.76 -7.96 -14.56
C SER A 223 -7.54 -9.16 -15.47
N LEU A 224 -8.55 -10.02 -15.66
CA LEU A 224 -8.48 -11.17 -16.56
C LEU A 224 -9.16 -10.86 -17.88
N ASP A 225 -8.53 -11.25 -18.97
CA ASP A 225 -9.15 -11.30 -20.29
C ASP A 225 -10.29 -12.32 -20.28
N LYS A 226 -11.46 -11.94 -20.79
CA LYS A 226 -12.67 -12.77 -20.71
C LYS A 226 -12.62 -14.02 -21.58
N ASP A 227 -11.86 -13.97 -22.67
CA ASP A 227 -11.80 -15.04 -23.66
C ASP A 227 -10.65 -16.01 -23.38
N THR A 228 -9.50 -15.50 -22.97
CA THR A 228 -8.29 -16.29 -22.75
C THR A 228 -8.05 -16.64 -21.28
N GLY A 229 -8.61 -15.89 -20.35
CA GLY A 229 -8.33 -16.01 -18.92
C GLY A 229 -6.94 -15.51 -18.52
N GLU A 230 -6.18 -14.92 -19.44
CA GLU A 230 -4.87 -14.37 -19.16
C GLU A 230 -4.97 -13.04 -18.40
N ILE A 231 -3.96 -12.75 -17.56
CA ILE A 231 -3.90 -11.50 -16.82
C ILE A 231 -3.52 -10.36 -17.80
N THR A 232 -4.36 -9.33 -17.84
CA THR A 232 -4.15 -8.13 -18.63
C THR A 232 -3.76 -6.94 -17.75
N TYR A 233 -3.40 -5.84 -18.40
CA TYR A 233 -3.16 -4.59 -17.68
C TYR A 233 -4.43 -4.12 -16.98
N TYR A 234 -4.33 -3.95 -15.67
CA TYR A 234 -5.38 -3.36 -14.84
C TYR A 234 -4.73 -2.61 -13.68
N ASP A 235 -5.12 -1.35 -13.49
CA ASP A 235 -4.52 -0.52 -12.45
C ASP A 235 -5.46 -0.35 -11.25
N LEU A 236 -4.95 -0.62 -10.04
CA LEU A 236 -5.72 -0.52 -8.81
C LEU A 236 -6.25 0.90 -8.57
N TYR A 237 -5.51 1.92 -8.96
CA TYR A 237 -5.84 3.30 -8.64
C TYR A 237 -6.70 3.95 -9.73
N SER A 238 -6.33 3.78 -11.01
CA SER A 238 -6.98 4.45 -12.13
C SER A 238 -8.13 3.64 -12.75
N ASP A 239 -8.16 2.32 -12.59
CA ASP A 239 -9.23 1.48 -13.14
C ASP A 239 -10.18 1.03 -12.02
N TYR A 240 -9.68 0.29 -11.04
CA TYR A 240 -10.49 -0.21 -9.93
C TYR A 240 -10.98 0.93 -9.03
N GLY A 241 -10.08 1.82 -8.60
CA GLY A 241 -10.41 2.90 -7.67
C GLY A 241 -11.42 3.90 -8.23
N LEU A 242 -11.36 4.23 -9.53
CA LEU A 242 -12.32 5.13 -10.17
C LEU A 242 -13.74 4.53 -10.30
N ALA A 243 -13.88 3.21 -10.15
CA ALA A 243 -15.16 2.52 -10.11
C ALA A 243 -15.74 2.37 -8.70
N LEU A 244 -15.07 2.89 -7.66
CA LEU A 244 -15.52 2.80 -6.28
C LEU A 244 -16.26 4.07 -5.83
N GLY A 245 -17.15 3.90 -4.83
CA GLY A 245 -17.85 4.98 -4.15
C GLY A 245 -19.32 5.14 -4.57
N SER A 246 -19.99 6.12 -3.97
CA SER A 246 -21.43 6.37 -4.18
C SER A 246 -21.73 7.02 -5.54
N HIS A 247 -20.77 7.83 -6.04
CA HIS A 247 -20.86 8.49 -7.36
C HIS A 247 -19.56 8.25 -8.16
N PRO A 248 -19.28 6.98 -8.52
CA PRO A 248 -18.02 6.60 -9.13
C PRO A 248 -17.79 7.28 -10.48
N LYS A 249 -16.54 7.47 -10.85
CA LYS A 249 -16.15 8.07 -12.14
C LYS A 249 -16.22 7.07 -13.30
N THR A 250 -16.15 5.78 -12.99
CA THR A 250 -16.26 4.69 -13.96
C THR A 250 -17.49 3.84 -13.61
N ILE A 251 -18.32 3.56 -14.61
CA ILE A 251 -19.51 2.73 -14.43
C ILE A 251 -19.14 1.25 -14.56
N ASP A 252 -19.30 0.52 -13.47
CA ASP A 252 -19.18 -0.93 -13.38
C ASP A 252 -20.13 -1.42 -12.28
N GLU A 253 -21.23 -2.03 -12.65
CA GLU A 253 -22.32 -2.36 -11.72
C GLU A 253 -21.86 -3.24 -10.53
N GLU A 254 -20.94 -4.19 -10.76
CA GLU A 254 -20.45 -5.06 -9.70
C GLU A 254 -19.49 -4.30 -8.76
N LEU A 255 -18.55 -3.52 -9.30
CA LEU A 255 -17.63 -2.72 -8.48
C LEU A 255 -18.35 -1.57 -7.77
N ASN A 256 -19.30 -0.92 -8.46
CA ASN A 256 -20.11 0.16 -7.85
C ASN A 256 -20.99 -0.35 -6.69
N SER A 257 -21.25 -1.66 -6.60
CA SER A 257 -22.03 -2.28 -5.51
C SER A 257 -21.20 -2.56 -4.25
N LEU A 258 -19.88 -2.37 -4.29
CA LEU A 258 -19.03 -2.55 -3.11
C LEU A 258 -19.23 -1.40 -2.12
N SER A 259 -19.33 -1.72 -0.84
CA SER A 259 -19.28 -0.73 0.22
C SER A 259 -17.85 -0.25 0.42
N VAL A 260 -17.64 1.08 0.42
CA VAL A 260 -16.29 1.66 0.51
C VAL A 260 -16.22 2.70 1.61
N ALA A 261 -15.32 2.46 2.57
CA ALA A 261 -15.00 3.41 3.61
C ALA A 261 -13.60 4.03 3.39
N ILE A 262 -13.44 5.27 3.84
CA ILE A 262 -12.16 5.96 3.84
C ILE A 262 -11.82 6.41 5.25
N LEU A 263 -10.57 6.22 5.65
CA LEU A 263 -10.12 6.54 6.99
C LEU A 263 -8.90 7.47 6.96
N PRO A 264 -8.91 8.58 7.70
CA PRO A 264 -7.69 9.33 7.92
C PRO A 264 -6.76 8.54 8.85
N LEU A 265 -5.50 8.37 8.46
CA LEU A 265 -4.50 7.73 9.33
C LEU A 265 -4.16 8.68 10.50
N PRO A 266 -4.44 8.31 11.76
CA PRO A 266 -4.27 9.20 12.91
C PRO A 266 -2.80 9.59 13.13
N GLY A 267 -2.48 10.90 13.10
CA GLY A 267 -1.11 11.37 13.23
C GLY A 267 -0.19 10.85 12.12
N GLY A 268 -0.77 10.56 10.95
CA GLY A 268 -0.09 9.95 9.82
C GLY A 268 0.91 10.91 9.16
N GLU A 269 2.03 10.35 8.75
CA GLU A 269 3.06 11.00 7.95
C GLU A 269 3.40 10.09 6.77
N PHE A 270 3.66 10.70 5.63
CA PHE A 270 3.90 10.00 4.37
C PHE A 270 5.19 10.49 3.71
N TYR A 271 6.09 9.56 3.44
CA TYR A 271 7.38 9.80 2.80
C TYR A 271 7.52 8.90 1.58
N HIS A 272 7.56 9.49 0.39
CA HIS A 272 7.66 8.75 -0.86
C HIS A 272 9.11 8.60 -1.30
N TYR A 273 9.45 7.41 -1.78
CA TYR A 273 10.78 7.01 -2.27
C TYR A 273 10.74 6.56 -3.73
N GLY A 274 9.82 7.09 -4.50
CA GLY A 274 9.59 6.70 -5.90
C GLY A 274 10.63 7.21 -6.89
N THR A 275 11.31 8.33 -6.57
CA THR A 275 12.30 8.99 -7.43
C THR A 275 13.57 9.37 -6.67
N SER A 276 14.68 9.64 -7.39
CA SER A 276 15.93 10.11 -6.76
C SER A 276 15.75 11.44 -5.99
N ARG A 277 14.88 12.32 -6.47
CA ARG A 277 14.56 13.59 -5.78
C ARG A 277 13.81 13.32 -4.47
N GLU A 278 12.84 12.45 -4.52
CA GLU A 278 12.04 12.08 -3.33
C GLU A 278 12.86 11.28 -2.33
N LEU A 279 13.79 10.44 -2.77
CA LEU A 279 14.76 9.80 -1.87
C LEU A 279 15.50 10.85 -1.01
N ILE A 280 15.99 11.92 -1.63
CA ILE A 280 16.71 12.99 -0.93
C ILE A 280 15.76 13.74 0.01
N SER A 281 14.63 14.21 -0.48
CA SER A 281 13.70 15.04 0.31
C SER A 281 13.05 14.24 1.45
N SER A 282 12.64 13.00 1.20
CA SER A 282 12.05 12.12 2.23
C SER A 282 13.07 11.73 3.29
N THR A 283 14.31 11.38 2.89
CA THR A 283 15.38 11.07 3.83
C THR A 283 15.71 12.27 4.72
N LEU A 284 15.80 13.48 4.15
CA LEU A 284 16.05 14.70 4.92
C LEU A 284 14.91 14.98 5.91
N ALA A 285 13.66 14.86 5.49
CA ALA A 285 12.50 15.06 6.35
C ALA A 285 12.43 14.04 7.49
N VAL A 286 12.76 12.78 7.22
CA VAL A 286 12.85 11.71 8.23
C VAL A 286 14.00 11.98 9.21
N GLN A 287 15.14 12.47 8.75
CA GLN A 287 16.26 12.84 9.63
C GLN A 287 15.91 13.96 10.60
N ASP A 288 15.08 14.91 10.21
CA ASP A 288 14.61 15.96 11.11
C ASP A 288 13.77 15.40 12.26
N LYS A 289 13.02 14.30 12.03
CA LYS A 289 12.30 13.57 13.09
C LYS A 289 13.23 12.83 14.06
N VAL A 290 14.38 12.38 13.59
CA VAL A 290 15.42 11.74 14.41
C VAL A 290 16.05 12.71 15.43
N ARG A 291 15.88 14.02 15.28
CA ARG A 291 16.39 15.01 16.25
C ARG A 291 15.96 14.71 17.68
N ASP A 292 14.72 14.36 17.90
CA ASP A 292 14.22 14.05 19.25
C ASP A 292 14.83 12.78 19.80
N GLN A 293 15.04 11.79 18.95
CA GLN A 293 15.71 10.54 19.33
C GLN A 293 17.21 10.73 19.59
N ARG A 294 17.87 11.62 18.84
CA ARG A 294 19.26 12.02 19.13
C ARG A 294 19.38 12.73 20.47
N LEU A 295 18.41 13.54 20.85
CA LEU A 295 18.35 14.16 22.17
C LEU A 295 18.20 13.12 23.28
N ILE A 296 17.40 12.08 23.06
CA ILE A 296 17.23 10.96 23.98
C ILE A 296 18.55 10.16 24.11
N MET A 297 19.20 9.86 22.99
CA MET A 297 20.50 9.22 22.98
C MET A 297 21.60 10.07 23.65
N HIS A 298 21.61 11.37 23.38
CA HIS A 298 22.56 12.30 24.00
C HIS A 298 22.42 12.34 25.53
N ARG A 299 21.20 12.24 26.04
CA ARG A 299 20.95 12.16 27.49
C ARG A 299 21.41 10.84 28.11
N LYS A 300 21.40 9.73 27.34
CA LYS A 300 21.77 8.40 27.81
C LYS A 300 23.22 8.03 27.56
N VAL A 301 23.91 8.69 26.65
CA VAL A 301 25.27 8.37 26.20
C VAL A 301 26.29 9.40 26.59
N LYS A 302 25.91 10.55 27.13
CA LYS A 302 26.90 11.47 27.72
C LYS A 302 27.49 10.81 28.97
N PRO A 303 28.78 10.47 28.99
CA PRO A 303 29.46 10.22 30.24
C PRO A 303 29.42 11.54 31.03
N ASN A 304 29.05 11.47 32.27
CA ASN A 304 29.20 12.57 33.23
C ASN A 304 30.64 13.02 33.30
#